data_209473752e7781c0e39dbfc77a87c5e6
#
_entry.id   209473752e7781c0e39dbfc77a87c5e6
#
_cell.length_a   1.000
_cell.length_b   1.000
_cell.length_c   1.000
_cell.angle_alpha   90.00
_cell.angle_beta   90.00
_cell.angle_gamma   90.00
#
_symmetry.space_group_name_H-M   'P 1'
#
loop_
_entity.id
_entity.type
_entity.pdbx_description
1 polymer ?
#
loop_
_entity_poly.entity_id
_entity_poly.type
_entity_poly.pdbx_seq_one_letter_code
_entity_poly.pdbx_strand_id
1 'polypeptide(L)'
;IDTICRWKSVTIFSDEYGKPLVTEGIKEIIQGLREDAKLDPEAAIKSLKEECLIDLLRIWLESLTQPSLKPVINLTGTVLHTNLGRAYLPEVALQAINSVAKGPSNLEFDLESGGRGDRDAHMESILCKLTGAEAATVVNNNAAAVFIVVNTLANRKEVPVSRGELVEIGGSFRLPDIIKRAGGKLVDIGTTNRTHLHDYENSISSKTGIILKVHASNYAIKGFTNDVPAEKIVGIANRENIPVVEDLGSGALTDLSRFGLPKEPTAGNSISAGVDIVTFSGDKLLGGPQAGLIVGKKSLIDKIKKNPIKRVTRLDKMTIAALSSVLQLYLDPEKLQKKLPNLALLTRSKAEISKHVDSLLPKLNNIFKPEFDLEVIDCKSQVGSGALPINSIPSKGIAIKSKNSSSIRQLNKLFRSLRVPVIGRITKDRLILDFRCLEDDEVFLEQLSIFQAKQK
;
A
#
# COMPACT_ATOMS: atom_id res chain seq x y z
N ILE A 1 36.22 -18.62 23.18
CA ILE A 1 34.76 -18.74 22.99
C ILE A 1 34.13 -19.26 24.27
N ASP A 2 34.54 -20.42 24.79
CA ASP A 2 33.99 -21.02 26.01
C ASP A 2 34.08 -20.10 27.24
N THR A 3 35.16 -19.35 27.37
CA THR A 3 35.35 -18.35 28.42
C THR A 3 34.29 -17.23 28.30
N ILE A 4 34.07 -16.71 27.09
CA ILE A 4 33.10 -15.65 26.80
C ILE A 4 31.67 -16.16 27.08
N CYS A 5 31.35 -17.39 26.66
CA CYS A 5 30.04 -17.99 26.90
C CYS A 5 29.71 -18.17 28.40
N ARG A 6 30.71 -18.14 29.28
CA ARG A 6 30.54 -18.23 30.75
C ARG A 6 30.36 -16.87 31.44
N TRP A 7 30.52 -15.78 30.73
CA TRP A 7 30.27 -14.46 31.29
C TRP A 7 28.82 -14.31 31.71
N LYS A 8 28.58 -13.76 32.88
CA LYS A 8 27.21 -13.55 33.40
C LYS A 8 26.36 -12.71 32.46
N SER A 9 26.97 -11.72 31.83
CA SER A 9 26.37 -10.85 30.81
C SER A 9 25.96 -11.62 29.55
N VAL A 10 26.69 -12.66 29.12
CA VAL A 10 26.39 -13.49 27.97
C VAL A 10 25.35 -14.55 28.29
N THR A 11 25.28 -15.01 29.55
CA THR A 11 24.24 -15.96 29.98
C THR A 11 22.84 -15.40 29.79
N ILE A 12 22.64 -14.09 30.04
CA ILE A 12 21.35 -13.41 29.81
C ILE A 12 20.92 -13.55 28.34
N PHE A 13 21.83 -13.31 27.39
CA PHE A 13 21.52 -13.51 25.97
C PHE A 13 21.25 -15.00 25.65
N SER A 14 21.93 -15.93 26.32
CA SER A 14 21.68 -17.35 26.09
C SER A 14 20.31 -17.80 26.57
N ASP A 15 19.78 -17.18 27.62
CA ASP A 15 18.43 -17.43 28.12
C ASP A 15 17.36 -16.83 27.20
N GLU A 16 17.64 -15.66 26.58
CA GLU A 16 16.73 -14.95 25.67
C GLU A 16 16.74 -15.53 24.25
N TYR A 17 17.92 -15.75 23.67
CA TYR A 17 18.10 -16.11 22.25
C TYR A 17 18.49 -17.58 22.02
N GLY A 18 18.80 -18.29 23.05
CA GLY A 18 19.26 -19.67 23.00
C GLY A 18 20.80 -19.79 22.84
N LYS A 19 21.39 -20.71 23.63
CA LYS A 19 22.85 -20.96 23.67
C LYS A 19 23.48 -21.21 22.28
N PRO A 20 22.87 -21.98 21.34
CA PRO A 20 23.47 -22.22 20.04
C PRO A 20 23.71 -20.94 19.25
N LEU A 21 22.70 -20.06 19.16
CA LEU A 21 22.76 -18.80 18.40
C LEU A 21 23.78 -17.84 19.02
N VAL A 22 23.80 -17.70 20.34
CA VAL A 22 24.77 -16.87 21.07
C VAL A 22 26.20 -17.36 20.82
N THR A 23 26.42 -18.68 20.84
CA THR A 23 27.74 -19.28 20.57
C THR A 23 28.19 -19.01 19.13
N GLU A 24 27.28 -19.07 18.17
CA GLU A 24 27.53 -18.74 16.76
C GLU A 24 27.92 -17.27 16.60
N GLY A 25 27.16 -16.34 17.19
CA GLY A 25 27.45 -14.91 17.17
C GLY A 25 28.82 -14.58 17.74
N ILE A 26 29.19 -15.19 18.88
CA ILE A 26 30.51 -15.00 19.45
C ILE A 26 31.63 -15.52 18.49
N LYS A 27 31.41 -16.65 17.80
CA LYS A 27 32.36 -17.16 16.81
C LYS A 27 32.56 -16.22 15.66
N GLU A 28 31.47 -15.69 15.08
CA GLU A 28 31.55 -14.76 13.96
C GLU A 28 32.20 -13.43 14.34
N ILE A 29 31.84 -12.88 15.51
CA ILE A 29 32.46 -11.64 16.02
C ILE A 29 33.97 -11.83 16.24
N ILE A 30 34.37 -12.90 16.88
CA ILE A 30 35.80 -13.20 17.14
C ILE A 30 36.52 -13.43 15.80
N GLN A 31 35.89 -14.05 14.81
CA GLN A 31 36.48 -14.22 13.49
C GLN A 31 36.68 -12.87 12.79
N GLY A 32 35.65 -11.99 12.81
CA GLY A 32 35.76 -10.63 12.27
C GLY A 32 36.89 -9.83 12.95
N LEU A 33 36.93 -9.84 14.28
CA LEU A 33 38.00 -9.16 15.04
C LEU A 33 39.41 -9.69 14.73
N ARG A 34 39.57 -10.99 14.39
CA ARG A 34 40.85 -11.53 13.92
C ARG A 34 41.28 -10.99 12.54
N GLU A 35 40.30 -10.73 11.68
CA GLU A 35 40.55 -10.11 10.37
C GLU A 35 40.89 -8.63 10.52
N ASP A 36 40.17 -7.91 11.36
CA ASP A 36 40.41 -6.50 11.69
C ASP A 36 41.80 -6.32 12.35
N ALA A 37 42.23 -7.24 13.19
CA ALA A 37 43.56 -7.22 13.84
C ALA A 37 44.74 -7.27 12.84
N LYS A 38 44.53 -7.74 11.62
CA LYS A 38 45.54 -7.70 10.56
C LYS A 38 45.76 -6.28 10.02
N LEU A 39 44.72 -5.42 10.13
CA LEU A 39 44.71 -4.04 9.63
C LEU A 39 45.04 -3.05 10.75
N ASP A 40 44.41 -3.21 11.92
CA ASP A 40 44.60 -2.37 13.12
C ASP A 40 44.56 -3.24 14.40
N PRO A 41 45.75 -3.71 14.88
CA PRO A 41 45.82 -4.56 16.08
C PRO A 41 45.32 -3.85 17.36
N GLU A 42 45.56 -2.54 17.50
CA GLU A 42 45.21 -1.81 18.71
C GLU A 42 43.70 -1.64 18.86
N ALA A 43 43.01 -1.31 17.75
CA ALA A 43 41.56 -1.21 17.73
C ALA A 43 40.89 -2.57 18.00
N ALA A 44 41.42 -3.66 17.41
CA ALA A 44 40.93 -5.01 17.62
C ALA A 44 41.05 -5.44 19.07
N ILE A 45 42.19 -5.13 19.73
CA ILE A 45 42.38 -5.42 21.17
C ILE A 45 41.38 -4.65 22.05
N LYS A 46 41.10 -3.39 21.73
CA LYS A 46 40.08 -2.63 22.47
C LYS A 46 38.69 -3.25 22.35
N SER A 47 38.37 -3.78 21.19
CA SER A 47 37.08 -4.44 20.92
C SER A 47 36.91 -5.79 21.59
N LEU A 48 38.01 -6.38 22.11
CA LEU A 48 37.95 -7.61 22.90
C LEU A 48 37.53 -7.38 24.37
N LYS A 49 37.40 -6.13 24.83
CA LYS A 49 36.86 -5.86 26.17
C LYS A 49 35.44 -6.38 26.29
N GLU A 50 35.06 -6.86 27.47
CA GLU A 50 33.76 -7.46 27.73
C GLU A 50 32.60 -6.56 27.27
N GLU A 51 32.64 -5.26 27.63
CA GLU A 51 31.61 -4.30 27.25
C GLU A 51 31.43 -4.19 25.73
N CYS A 52 32.56 -4.11 24.98
CA CYS A 52 32.53 -4.00 23.52
C CYS A 52 32.02 -5.29 22.86
N LEU A 53 32.46 -6.44 23.36
CA LEU A 53 32.00 -7.75 22.86
C LEU A 53 30.51 -7.96 23.09
N ILE A 54 29.99 -7.52 24.24
CA ILE A 54 28.58 -7.59 24.57
C ILE A 54 27.75 -6.70 23.62
N ASP A 55 28.22 -5.48 23.33
CA ASP A 55 27.54 -4.59 22.39
C ASP A 55 27.58 -5.14 20.96
N LEU A 56 28.71 -5.68 20.51
CA LEU A 56 28.80 -6.36 19.21
C LEU A 56 27.88 -7.58 19.15
N LEU A 57 27.82 -8.39 20.21
CA LEU A 57 26.94 -9.54 20.28
C LEU A 57 25.46 -9.14 20.25
N ARG A 58 25.09 -8.09 20.99
CA ARG A 58 23.74 -7.54 20.97
C ARG A 58 23.36 -7.10 19.55
N ILE A 59 24.20 -6.30 18.89
CA ILE A 59 23.97 -5.83 17.52
C ILE A 59 23.82 -7.01 16.55
N TRP A 60 24.68 -8.04 16.68
CA TRP A 60 24.63 -9.22 15.84
C TRP A 60 23.32 -10.00 16.05
N LEU A 61 22.94 -10.29 17.30
CA LEU A 61 21.70 -10.98 17.65
C LEU A 61 20.47 -10.20 17.17
N GLU A 62 20.43 -8.89 17.42
CA GLU A 62 19.35 -8.02 16.96
C GLU A 62 19.23 -8.00 15.44
N SER A 63 20.35 -8.03 14.71
CA SER A 63 20.35 -8.05 13.25
C SER A 63 19.67 -9.29 12.66
N LEU A 64 19.73 -10.41 13.36
CA LEU A 64 19.14 -11.69 12.95
C LEU A 64 17.72 -11.91 13.47
N THR A 65 17.42 -11.41 14.67
CA THR A 65 16.18 -11.73 15.37
C THR A 65 15.12 -10.62 15.25
N GLN A 66 15.54 -9.38 14.99
CA GLN A 66 14.57 -8.31 14.77
C GLN A 66 13.87 -8.47 13.41
N PRO A 67 12.53 -8.30 13.36
CA PRO A 67 11.81 -8.31 12.11
C PRO A 67 12.37 -7.28 11.11
N SER A 68 12.60 -7.71 9.87
CA SER A 68 13.04 -6.80 8.80
C SER A 68 11.91 -5.84 8.37
N LEU A 69 10.64 -6.29 8.48
CA LEU A 69 9.47 -5.45 8.27
C LEU A 69 9.18 -4.67 9.57
N LYS A 70 9.38 -3.36 9.52
CA LYS A 70 9.26 -2.45 10.68
C LYS A 70 8.21 -1.38 10.44
N PRO A 71 7.49 -0.94 11.49
CA PRO A 71 6.70 0.29 11.39
C PRO A 71 7.63 1.47 11.09
N VAL A 72 7.11 2.45 10.36
CA VAL A 72 7.84 3.69 10.04
C VAL A 72 6.93 4.90 10.25
N ILE A 73 7.52 6.06 10.56
CA ILE A 73 6.81 7.32 10.61
C ILE A 73 6.85 7.96 9.23
N ASN A 74 5.69 8.03 8.57
CA ASN A 74 5.57 8.57 7.22
C ASN A 74 5.39 10.10 7.25
N LEU A 75 6.45 10.83 6.95
CA LEU A 75 6.45 12.29 6.77
C LEU A 75 6.82 12.69 5.33
N THR A 76 6.56 11.80 4.35
CA THR A 76 6.84 12.07 2.93
C THR A 76 5.85 13.06 2.32
N GLY A 77 4.63 13.14 2.87
CA GLY A 77 3.50 13.87 2.32
C GLY A 77 2.68 13.06 1.31
N THR A 78 2.94 11.76 1.15
CA THR A 78 2.09 10.86 0.38
C THR A 78 1.34 9.95 1.35
N VAL A 79 0.00 10.05 1.39
CA VAL A 79 -0.81 9.29 2.37
C VAL A 79 -0.80 7.81 2.03
N LEU A 80 -1.28 7.45 0.83
CA LEU A 80 -1.27 6.06 0.34
C LEU A 80 0.05 5.74 -0.37
N HIS A 81 1.15 5.76 0.40
CA HIS A 81 2.50 5.58 -0.16
C HIS A 81 2.75 4.12 -0.52
N THR A 82 2.99 3.84 -1.81
CA THR A 82 3.14 2.47 -2.35
C THR A 82 4.20 1.64 -1.62
N ASN A 83 5.35 2.25 -1.32
CA ASN A 83 6.47 1.53 -0.70
C ASN A 83 6.41 1.50 0.83
N LEU A 84 5.41 2.17 1.45
CA LEU A 84 5.23 2.22 2.91
C LEU A 84 3.95 1.50 3.36
N GLY A 85 3.45 0.55 2.57
CA GLY A 85 2.33 -0.31 2.95
C GLY A 85 0.95 0.17 2.52
N ARG A 86 0.84 1.36 1.88
CA ARG A 86 -0.43 1.93 1.38
C ARG A 86 -1.43 2.24 2.51
N ALA A 87 -2.64 1.62 2.49
CA ALA A 87 -3.71 1.93 3.42
C ALA A 87 -3.43 1.43 4.83
N TYR A 88 -3.73 2.28 5.83
CA TYR A 88 -3.74 1.90 7.23
C TYR A 88 -5.07 1.22 7.56
N LEU A 89 -5.01 0.09 8.26
CA LEU A 89 -6.22 -0.62 8.67
C LEU A 89 -6.86 0.07 9.87
N PRO A 90 -8.20 0.23 9.88
CA PRO A 90 -8.91 0.73 11.06
C PRO A 90 -8.89 -0.31 12.18
N GLU A 91 -9.04 0.15 13.42
CA GLU A 91 -8.97 -0.69 14.63
C GLU A 91 -9.92 -1.89 14.57
N VAL A 92 -11.13 -1.72 14.03
CA VAL A 92 -12.07 -2.84 13.87
C VAL A 92 -11.55 -3.96 12.98
N ALA A 93 -10.73 -3.63 11.98
CA ALA A 93 -10.11 -4.63 11.12
C ALA A 93 -8.95 -5.36 11.83
N LEU A 94 -8.16 -4.65 12.64
CA LEU A 94 -7.10 -5.25 13.47
C LEU A 94 -7.70 -6.21 14.51
N GLN A 95 -8.79 -5.82 15.15
CA GLN A 95 -9.53 -6.67 16.09
C GLN A 95 -10.09 -7.92 15.40
N ALA A 96 -10.66 -7.77 14.20
CA ALA A 96 -11.17 -8.91 13.42
C ALA A 96 -10.03 -9.89 13.02
N ILE A 97 -8.87 -9.37 12.57
CA ILE A 97 -7.68 -10.19 12.30
C ILE A 97 -7.29 -10.98 13.56
N ASN A 98 -7.15 -10.29 14.68
CA ASN A 98 -6.73 -10.90 15.94
C ASN A 98 -7.71 -12.00 16.41
N SER A 99 -9.00 -11.79 16.23
CA SER A 99 -10.05 -12.76 16.57
C SER A 99 -9.91 -14.07 15.78
N VAL A 100 -9.76 -13.99 14.44
CA VAL A 100 -9.69 -15.18 13.59
C VAL A 100 -8.31 -15.84 13.58
N ALA A 101 -7.25 -15.07 13.88
CA ALA A 101 -5.88 -15.60 13.87
C ALA A 101 -5.61 -16.57 15.01
N LYS A 102 -6.25 -16.36 16.18
CA LYS A 102 -6.00 -17.14 17.42
C LYS A 102 -6.52 -18.58 17.38
N GLY A 103 -7.38 -18.94 16.43
CA GLY A 103 -7.98 -20.27 16.43
C GLY A 103 -8.64 -20.67 15.11
N PRO A 104 -9.42 -21.75 15.13
CA PRO A 104 -10.28 -22.14 14.00
C PRO A 104 -11.31 -21.06 13.68
N SER A 105 -11.71 -20.99 12.42
CA SER A 105 -12.78 -20.11 11.94
C SER A 105 -13.60 -20.82 10.87
N ASN A 106 -14.80 -20.34 10.63
CA ASN A 106 -15.72 -20.87 9.61
C ASN A 106 -15.38 -20.42 8.17
N LEU A 107 -14.09 -20.28 7.84
CA LEU A 107 -13.63 -19.73 6.57
C LEU A 107 -14.27 -20.39 5.34
N GLU A 108 -14.39 -21.70 5.32
CA GLU A 108 -15.06 -22.51 4.27
C GLU A 108 -16.06 -23.48 4.91
N PHE A 109 -16.69 -23.09 6.02
CA PHE A 109 -17.68 -23.88 6.71
C PHE A 109 -18.98 -23.08 6.87
N ASP A 110 -20.05 -23.59 6.33
CA ASP A 110 -21.39 -22.99 6.45
C ASP A 110 -22.00 -23.42 7.78
N LEU A 111 -22.23 -22.45 8.67
CA LEU A 111 -22.74 -22.71 10.01
C LEU A 111 -24.24 -23.11 10.02
N GLU A 112 -25.00 -22.76 8.99
CA GLU A 112 -26.42 -23.09 8.91
C GLU A 112 -26.62 -24.53 8.39
N SER A 113 -25.95 -24.85 7.29
CA SER A 113 -26.07 -26.19 6.67
C SER A 113 -25.15 -27.25 7.31
N GLY A 114 -24.14 -26.82 8.09
CA GLY A 114 -23.12 -27.72 8.64
C GLY A 114 -22.17 -28.31 7.59
N GLY A 115 -22.19 -27.79 6.37
CA GLY A 115 -21.42 -28.28 5.24
C GLY A 115 -20.29 -27.35 4.81
N ARG A 116 -19.74 -27.62 3.62
CA ARG A 116 -18.71 -26.79 3.01
C ARG A 116 -19.32 -25.50 2.48
N GLY A 117 -18.80 -24.35 2.96
CA GLY A 117 -19.14 -23.02 2.48
C GLY A 117 -18.14 -22.46 1.47
N ASP A 118 -18.50 -21.31 0.88
CA ASP A 118 -17.62 -20.50 0.05
C ASP A 118 -17.04 -19.35 0.88
N ARG A 119 -15.72 -19.16 0.85
CA ARG A 119 -15.05 -18.07 1.57
C ARG A 119 -15.46 -16.68 1.10
N ASP A 120 -15.88 -16.54 -0.18
CA ASP A 120 -16.33 -15.26 -0.74
C ASP A 120 -17.68 -14.84 -0.15
N ALA A 121 -18.48 -15.78 0.39
CA ALA A 121 -19.77 -15.50 1.04
C ALA A 121 -19.65 -14.50 2.20
N HIS A 122 -18.50 -14.47 2.89
CA HIS A 122 -18.25 -13.51 3.98
C HIS A 122 -18.22 -12.04 3.52
N MET A 123 -18.15 -11.77 2.21
CA MET A 123 -18.03 -10.41 1.65
C MET A 123 -19.00 -10.15 0.50
N GLU A 124 -19.51 -11.18 -0.17
CA GLU A 124 -20.31 -11.03 -1.38
C GLU A 124 -21.55 -10.17 -1.15
N SER A 125 -22.32 -10.46 -0.11
CA SER A 125 -23.59 -9.76 0.16
C SER A 125 -23.36 -8.27 0.45
N ILE A 126 -22.31 -7.93 1.20
CA ILE A 126 -22.01 -6.53 1.52
C ILE A 126 -21.45 -5.79 0.30
N LEU A 127 -20.62 -6.43 -0.53
CA LEU A 127 -20.12 -5.86 -1.78
C LEU A 127 -21.27 -5.58 -2.75
N CYS A 128 -22.18 -6.54 -2.93
CA CYS A 128 -23.39 -6.35 -3.75
C CYS A 128 -24.23 -5.18 -3.24
N LYS A 129 -24.43 -5.08 -1.92
CA LYS A 129 -25.18 -3.97 -1.31
C LYS A 129 -24.53 -2.61 -1.54
N LEU A 130 -23.19 -2.52 -1.43
CA LEU A 130 -22.45 -1.27 -1.59
C LEU A 130 -22.32 -0.82 -3.03
N THR A 131 -22.28 -1.75 -3.99
CA THR A 131 -22.01 -1.47 -5.40
C THR A 131 -23.23 -1.57 -6.30
N GLY A 132 -24.31 -2.22 -5.84
CA GLY A 132 -25.47 -2.54 -6.68
C GLY A 132 -25.25 -3.71 -7.64
N ALA A 133 -24.11 -4.42 -7.55
CA ALA A 133 -23.79 -5.56 -8.38
C ALA A 133 -24.63 -6.80 -8.01
N GLU A 134 -24.85 -7.71 -8.97
CA GLU A 134 -25.58 -8.97 -8.76
C GLU A 134 -24.79 -10.01 -7.97
N ALA A 135 -23.46 -10.02 -8.12
CA ALA A 135 -22.54 -10.94 -7.46
C ALA A 135 -21.15 -10.32 -7.31
N ALA A 136 -20.34 -10.90 -6.42
CA ALA A 136 -18.99 -10.48 -6.16
C ALA A 136 -18.04 -11.65 -5.87
N THR A 137 -16.77 -11.45 -6.13
CA THR A 137 -15.69 -12.36 -5.72
C THR A 137 -14.43 -11.54 -5.42
N VAL A 138 -13.49 -12.11 -4.66
CA VAL A 138 -12.29 -11.41 -4.25
C VAL A 138 -11.05 -12.26 -4.50
N VAL A 139 -9.95 -11.60 -4.82
CA VAL A 139 -8.63 -12.21 -5.06
C VAL A 139 -7.54 -11.42 -4.33
N ASN A 140 -6.31 -11.92 -4.32
CA ASN A 140 -5.22 -11.39 -3.50
C ASN A 140 -4.75 -9.97 -3.86
N ASN A 141 -5.00 -9.47 -5.05
CA ASN A 141 -4.78 -8.08 -5.46
C ASN A 141 -5.49 -7.76 -6.78
N ASN A 142 -5.54 -6.47 -7.15
CA ASN A 142 -6.25 -6.04 -8.35
C ASN A 142 -5.59 -6.53 -9.66
N ALA A 143 -4.28 -6.70 -9.68
CA ALA A 143 -3.60 -7.30 -10.84
C ALA A 143 -4.08 -8.73 -11.12
N ALA A 144 -4.28 -9.52 -10.06
CA ALA A 144 -4.87 -10.85 -10.15
C ALA A 144 -6.36 -10.78 -10.55
N ALA A 145 -7.09 -9.74 -10.13
CA ALA A 145 -8.47 -9.54 -10.57
C ALA A 145 -8.56 -9.32 -12.07
N VAL A 146 -7.79 -8.40 -12.63
CA VAL A 146 -7.72 -8.19 -14.09
C VAL A 146 -7.27 -9.45 -14.81
N PHE A 147 -6.23 -10.13 -14.30
CA PHE A 147 -5.71 -11.36 -14.90
C PHE A 147 -6.78 -12.47 -14.97
N ILE A 148 -7.47 -12.76 -13.87
CA ILE A 148 -8.46 -13.85 -13.84
C ILE A 148 -9.70 -13.52 -14.68
N VAL A 149 -10.12 -12.25 -14.73
CA VAL A 149 -11.23 -11.79 -15.57
C VAL A 149 -10.88 -12.03 -17.05
N VAL A 150 -9.72 -11.54 -17.52
CA VAL A 150 -9.27 -11.74 -18.90
C VAL A 150 -9.08 -13.22 -19.20
N ASN A 151 -8.45 -13.98 -18.29
CA ASN A 151 -8.26 -15.42 -18.49
C ASN A 151 -9.58 -16.19 -18.60
N THR A 152 -10.59 -15.79 -17.84
CA THR A 152 -11.89 -16.47 -17.83
C THR A 152 -12.74 -16.11 -19.06
N LEU A 153 -12.79 -14.82 -19.41
CA LEU A 153 -13.76 -14.30 -20.37
C LEU A 153 -13.18 -14.10 -21.78
N ALA A 154 -11.85 -13.92 -21.88
CA ALA A 154 -11.19 -13.58 -23.14
C ALA A 154 -9.96 -14.45 -23.45
N ASN A 155 -9.86 -15.66 -22.88
CA ASN A 155 -8.78 -16.59 -23.24
C ASN A 155 -8.84 -16.94 -24.73
N ARG A 156 -7.73 -16.73 -25.46
CA ARG A 156 -7.58 -16.85 -26.92
C ARG A 156 -8.46 -15.90 -27.76
N LYS A 157 -9.11 -14.92 -27.11
CA LYS A 157 -9.96 -13.92 -27.75
C LYS A 157 -9.33 -12.55 -27.74
N GLU A 158 -9.88 -11.65 -28.52
CA GLU A 158 -9.47 -10.26 -28.64
C GLU A 158 -10.01 -9.43 -27.47
N VAL A 159 -9.18 -8.48 -27.03
CA VAL A 159 -9.46 -7.55 -25.92
C VAL A 159 -9.16 -6.13 -26.41
N PRO A 160 -10.13 -5.41 -26.97
CA PRO A 160 -9.99 -3.98 -27.26
C PRO A 160 -9.73 -3.15 -26.01
N VAL A 161 -8.68 -2.31 -26.08
CA VAL A 161 -8.28 -1.37 -25.02
C VAL A 161 -7.81 -0.06 -25.65
N SER A 162 -8.25 1.08 -25.14
CA SER A 162 -7.73 2.38 -25.57
C SER A 162 -6.22 2.49 -25.34
N ARG A 163 -5.47 3.01 -26.34
CA ARG A 163 -4.02 3.26 -26.19
C ARG A 163 -3.69 4.19 -25.03
N GLY A 164 -4.56 5.17 -24.79
CA GLY A 164 -4.44 6.06 -23.64
C GLY A 164 -4.63 5.38 -22.28
N GLU A 165 -5.12 4.14 -22.24
CA GLU A 165 -5.41 3.37 -21.04
C GLU A 165 -4.41 2.20 -20.81
N LEU A 166 -3.38 2.08 -21.65
CA LEU A 166 -2.33 1.03 -21.50
C LEU A 166 -1.35 1.39 -20.38
N VAL A 167 -1.78 1.17 -19.16
CA VAL A 167 -1.09 1.59 -17.93
C VAL A 167 0.09 0.68 -17.58
N GLU A 168 1.14 1.30 -16.98
CA GLU A 168 2.18 0.62 -16.21
C GLU A 168 2.18 1.13 -14.77
N ILE A 169 2.18 0.20 -13.80
CA ILE A 169 2.16 0.50 -12.37
C ILE A 169 3.28 -0.26 -11.66
N GLY A 170 4.07 0.44 -10.83
CA GLY A 170 5.06 -0.17 -9.95
C GLY A 170 6.19 -0.93 -10.63
N GLY A 171 6.51 -0.59 -11.90
CA GLY A 171 7.65 -1.13 -12.63
C GLY A 171 7.50 -2.58 -13.15
N SER A 172 6.41 -3.28 -12.81
CA SER A 172 6.21 -4.67 -13.24
C SER A 172 4.79 -5.00 -13.72
N PHE A 173 3.77 -4.22 -13.33
CA PHE A 173 2.42 -4.39 -13.83
C PHE A 173 2.25 -3.56 -15.11
N ARG A 174 2.37 -4.22 -16.26
CA ARG A 174 2.10 -3.64 -17.58
C ARG A 174 0.85 -4.31 -18.13
N LEU A 175 -0.19 -3.53 -18.35
CA LEU A 175 -1.48 -4.05 -18.79
C LEU A 175 -1.39 -4.94 -20.07
N PRO A 176 -0.61 -4.55 -21.11
CA PRO A 176 -0.42 -5.41 -22.29
C PRO A 176 0.15 -6.79 -21.94
N ASP A 177 1.12 -6.85 -21.02
CA ASP A 177 1.75 -8.10 -20.61
C ASP A 177 0.79 -8.97 -19.79
N ILE A 178 -0.03 -8.35 -18.95
CA ILE A 178 -1.08 -9.05 -18.17
C ILE A 178 -2.12 -9.67 -19.10
N ILE A 179 -2.63 -8.91 -20.07
CA ILE A 179 -3.61 -9.41 -21.05
C ILE A 179 -3.03 -10.62 -21.82
N LYS A 180 -1.81 -10.47 -22.32
CA LYS A 180 -1.13 -11.55 -23.06
C LYS A 180 -0.90 -12.80 -22.21
N ARG A 181 -0.41 -12.63 -20.97
CA ARG A 181 -0.17 -13.75 -20.05
C ARG A 181 -1.46 -14.41 -19.57
N ALA A 182 -2.54 -13.65 -19.49
CA ALA A 182 -3.88 -14.19 -19.21
C ALA A 182 -4.48 -14.97 -20.40
N GLY A 183 -3.80 -14.98 -21.55
CA GLY A 183 -4.24 -15.69 -22.75
C GLY A 183 -5.10 -14.84 -23.70
N GLY A 184 -5.33 -13.57 -23.38
CA GLY A 184 -6.03 -12.62 -24.24
C GLY A 184 -5.15 -12.08 -25.37
N LYS A 185 -5.75 -11.58 -26.43
CA LYS A 185 -5.09 -10.88 -27.54
C LYS A 185 -5.43 -9.40 -27.45
N LEU A 186 -4.46 -8.58 -27.04
CA LEU A 186 -4.65 -7.14 -27.00
C LEU A 186 -4.94 -6.59 -28.40
N VAL A 187 -5.99 -5.77 -28.51
CA VAL A 187 -6.30 -4.91 -29.66
C VAL A 187 -6.27 -3.47 -29.17
N ASP A 188 -5.17 -2.78 -29.43
CA ASP A 188 -5.01 -1.39 -29.04
C ASP A 188 -5.76 -0.46 -30.02
N ILE A 189 -6.65 0.37 -29.50
CA ILE A 189 -7.54 1.24 -30.30
C ILE A 189 -7.31 2.72 -30.03
N GLY A 190 -7.68 3.55 -30.99
CA GLY A 190 -7.49 5.00 -30.91
C GLY A 190 -6.03 5.41 -30.92
N THR A 191 -5.73 6.55 -30.30
CA THR A 191 -4.39 7.10 -30.14
C THR A 191 -4.07 7.34 -28.67
N THR A 192 -2.83 7.74 -28.33
CA THR A 192 -2.40 7.98 -26.95
C THR A 192 -3.31 8.95 -26.18
N ASN A 193 -3.76 10.01 -26.85
CA ASN A 193 -4.53 11.10 -26.22
C ASN A 193 -5.99 11.17 -26.64
N ARG A 194 -6.40 10.41 -27.68
CA ARG A 194 -7.78 10.47 -28.18
C ARG A 194 -8.25 9.10 -28.62
N THR A 195 -9.38 8.66 -28.04
CA THR A 195 -10.14 7.51 -28.47
C THR A 195 -11.58 7.94 -28.66
N HIS A 196 -12.18 7.51 -29.74
CA HIS A 196 -13.55 7.84 -30.12
C HIS A 196 -14.43 6.58 -30.10
N LEU A 197 -15.75 6.79 -30.10
CA LEU A 197 -16.71 5.70 -30.04
C LEU A 197 -16.55 4.73 -31.23
N HIS A 198 -16.31 5.26 -32.44
CA HIS A 198 -16.09 4.47 -33.65
C HIS A 198 -14.84 3.60 -33.59
N ASP A 199 -13.82 3.94 -32.78
CA ASP A 199 -12.64 3.09 -32.59
C ASP A 199 -13.02 1.80 -31.88
N TYR A 200 -13.94 1.86 -30.90
CA TYR A 200 -14.51 0.68 -30.26
C TYR A 200 -15.39 -0.11 -31.23
N GLU A 201 -16.31 0.55 -31.95
CA GLU A 201 -17.19 -0.08 -32.93
C GLU A 201 -16.39 -0.86 -33.99
N ASN A 202 -15.36 -0.26 -34.55
CA ASN A 202 -14.52 -0.88 -35.59
C ASN A 202 -13.62 -2.01 -35.05
N SER A 203 -13.39 -2.09 -33.74
CA SER A 203 -12.56 -3.14 -33.12
C SER A 203 -13.32 -4.40 -32.76
N ILE A 204 -14.64 -4.34 -32.79
CA ILE A 204 -15.49 -5.50 -32.44
C ILE A 204 -15.51 -6.49 -33.61
N SER A 205 -15.25 -7.75 -33.29
CA SER A 205 -15.30 -8.86 -34.23
C SER A 205 -15.88 -10.11 -33.56
N SER A 206 -16.13 -11.16 -34.35
CA SER A 206 -16.53 -12.47 -33.82
C SER A 206 -15.47 -13.11 -32.88
N LYS A 207 -14.25 -12.54 -32.84
CA LYS A 207 -13.15 -12.97 -31.98
C LYS A 207 -13.08 -12.18 -30.68
N THR A 208 -13.82 -11.08 -30.54
CA THR A 208 -13.81 -10.25 -29.34
C THR A 208 -14.37 -11.02 -28.15
N GLY A 209 -13.64 -11.02 -27.04
CA GLY A 209 -14.04 -11.70 -25.81
C GLY A 209 -14.67 -10.77 -24.79
N ILE A 210 -14.04 -9.63 -24.58
CA ILE A 210 -14.47 -8.52 -23.71
C ILE A 210 -13.99 -7.21 -24.30
N ILE A 211 -14.62 -6.10 -23.93
CA ILE A 211 -14.03 -4.77 -24.07
C ILE A 211 -13.50 -4.38 -22.69
N LEU A 212 -12.22 -4.00 -22.61
CA LEU A 212 -11.61 -3.59 -21.34
C LEU A 212 -11.36 -2.08 -21.34
N LYS A 213 -12.02 -1.41 -20.41
CA LYS A 213 -11.77 0.01 -20.07
C LYS A 213 -10.92 0.08 -18.81
N VAL A 214 -9.91 0.96 -18.80
CA VAL A 214 -9.03 1.12 -17.63
C VAL A 214 -8.98 2.59 -17.23
N HIS A 215 -9.30 2.83 -15.97
CA HIS A 215 -9.21 4.17 -15.42
C HIS A 215 -7.75 4.55 -15.14
N ALA A 216 -7.31 5.69 -15.68
CA ALA A 216 -5.96 6.23 -15.50
C ALA A 216 -5.76 6.77 -14.06
N SER A 217 -5.72 5.89 -13.07
CA SER A 217 -5.65 6.26 -11.65
C SER A 217 -4.28 6.81 -11.21
N ASN A 218 -3.20 6.54 -11.97
CA ASN A 218 -1.81 6.87 -11.58
C ASN A 218 -1.09 7.82 -12.54
N TYR A 219 -1.74 8.29 -13.59
CA TYR A 219 -1.24 9.31 -14.52
C TYR A 219 -2.38 10.14 -15.09
N ALA A 220 -2.06 11.23 -15.82
CA ALA A 220 -3.03 11.98 -16.59
C ALA A 220 -2.44 12.43 -17.92
N ILE A 221 -3.27 12.37 -18.95
CA ILE A 221 -2.98 12.94 -20.27
C ILE A 221 -3.63 14.33 -20.33
N LYS A 222 -2.85 15.35 -20.67
CA LYS A 222 -3.29 16.74 -20.73
C LYS A 222 -3.19 17.28 -22.15
N GLY A 223 -4.03 18.25 -22.48
CA GLY A 223 -4.09 18.91 -23.80
C GLY A 223 -5.32 18.50 -24.59
N PHE A 224 -5.16 18.27 -25.88
CA PHE A 224 -6.25 17.82 -26.76
C PHE A 224 -6.53 16.33 -26.50
N THR A 225 -7.37 16.05 -25.53
CA THR A 225 -7.72 14.69 -25.12
C THR A 225 -9.18 14.37 -25.43
N ASN A 226 -9.48 13.11 -25.66
CA ASN A 226 -10.83 12.57 -25.71
C ASN A 226 -10.80 11.13 -25.22
N ASP A 227 -11.70 10.81 -24.28
CA ASP A 227 -11.96 9.45 -23.86
C ASP A 227 -13.46 9.13 -24.01
N VAL A 228 -13.81 7.86 -24.04
CA VAL A 228 -15.19 7.41 -24.19
C VAL A 228 -15.74 6.96 -22.86
N PRO A 229 -16.83 7.60 -22.36
CA PRO A 229 -17.50 7.15 -21.13
C PRO A 229 -17.97 5.69 -21.23
N ALA A 230 -17.93 4.98 -20.10
CA ALA A 230 -18.29 3.56 -20.02
C ALA A 230 -19.71 3.28 -20.54
N GLU A 231 -20.67 4.16 -20.25
CA GLU A 231 -22.07 4.02 -20.70
C GLU A 231 -22.18 3.94 -22.24
N LYS A 232 -21.36 4.72 -22.97
CA LYS A 232 -21.36 4.69 -24.44
C LYS A 232 -20.77 3.39 -24.97
N ILE A 233 -19.71 2.87 -24.31
CA ILE A 233 -19.09 1.60 -24.65
C ILE A 233 -20.08 0.45 -24.41
N VAL A 234 -20.78 0.46 -23.28
CA VAL A 234 -21.83 -0.50 -22.92
C VAL A 234 -22.94 -0.50 -23.99
N GLY A 235 -23.36 0.68 -24.48
CA GLY A 235 -24.36 0.80 -25.52
C GLY A 235 -23.99 0.08 -26.83
N ILE A 236 -22.71 0.08 -27.20
CA ILE A 236 -22.21 -0.67 -28.36
C ILE A 236 -22.11 -2.17 -28.06
N ALA A 237 -21.45 -2.49 -26.96
CA ALA A 237 -21.13 -3.86 -26.56
C ALA A 237 -22.38 -4.73 -26.39
N ASN A 238 -23.46 -4.14 -25.84
CA ASN A 238 -24.74 -4.84 -25.67
C ASN A 238 -25.38 -5.28 -27.00
N ARG A 239 -25.20 -4.53 -28.09
CA ARG A 239 -25.71 -4.90 -29.43
C ARG A 239 -25.04 -6.15 -29.95
N GLU A 240 -23.80 -6.38 -29.55
CA GLU A 240 -22.95 -7.49 -29.98
C GLU A 240 -22.82 -8.60 -28.92
N ASN A 241 -23.52 -8.47 -27.79
CA ASN A 241 -23.45 -9.38 -26.63
C ASN A 241 -22.02 -9.59 -26.10
N ILE A 242 -21.19 -8.54 -26.11
CA ILE A 242 -19.82 -8.55 -25.62
C ILE A 242 -19.77 -7.92 -24.22
N PRO A 243 -19.20 -8.60 -23.21
CA PRO A 243 -19.08 -8.02 -21.89
C PRO A 243 -18.12 -6.83 -21.85
N VAL A 244 -18.51 -5.77 -21.14
CA VAL A 244 -17.64 -4.64 -20.79
C VAL A 244 -17.07 -4.85 -19.40
N VAL A 245 -15.75 -4.77 -19.31
CA VAL A 245 -14.98 -4.85 -18.06
C VAL A 245 -14.36 -3.47 -17.79
N GLU A 246 -14.51 -2.94 -16.58
CA GLU A 246 -13.84 -1.71 -16.19
C GLU A 246 -12.90 -1.95 -15.00
N ASP A 247 -11.61 -1.61 -15.19
CA ASP A 247 -10.62 -1.61 -14.12
C ASP A 247 -10.47 -0.20 -13.55
N LEU A 248 -10.98 0.01 -12.34
CA LEU A 248 -10.91 1.31 -11.66
C LEU A 248 -9.57 1.55 -10.96
N GLY A 249 -8.90 0.50 -10.54
CA GLY A 249 -7.59 0.57 -9.90
C GLY A 249 -7.52 1.36 -8.59
N SER A 250 -8.17 2.52 -8.49
CA SER A 250 -8.11 3.41 -7.30
C SER A 250 -8.83 2.89 -6.06
N GLY A 251 -9.87 2.06 -6.25
CA GLY A 251 -10.60 1.41 -5.16
C GLY A 251 -11.59 2.32 -4.43
N ALA A 252 -12.11 3.37 -5.06
CA ALA A 252 -13.14 4.20 -4.46
C ALA A 252 -14.50 3.48 -4.42
N LEU A 253 -15.09 3.36 -3.23
CA LEU A 253 -16.45 2.83 -3.02
C LEU A 253 -17.49 3.92 -2.75
N THR A 254 -17.05 5.12 -2.39
CA THR A 254 -17.91 6.29 -2.14
C THR A 254 -17.39 7.50 -2.88
N ASP A 255 -18.27 8.45 -3.17
CA ASP A 255 -17.89 9.73 -3.78
C ASP A 255 -17.04 10.56 -2.81
N LEU A 256 -15.76 10.67 -3.11
CA LEU A 256 -14.78 11.39 -2.29
C LEU A 256 -15.02 12.91 -2.28
N SER A 257 -15.75 13.46 -3.26
CA SER A 257 -16.08 14.88 -3.30
C SER A 257 -16.93 15.34 -2.11
N ARG A 258 -17.69 14.43 -1.51
CA ARG A 258 -18.44 14.66 -0.25
C ARG A 258 -17.53 15.04 0.94
N PHE A 259 -16.25 14.69 0.85
CA PHE A 259 -15.23 14.97 1.87
C PHE A 259 -14.25 16.07 1.43
N GLY A 260 -14.57 16.81 0.36
CA GLY A 260 -13.72 17.87 -0.19
C GLY A 260 -12.49 17.37 -0.95
N LEU A 261 -12.46 16.09 -1.31
CA LEU A 261 -11.42 15.48 -2.12
C LEU A 261 -11.82 15.45 -3.62
N PRO A 262 -10.86 15.28 -4.54
CA PRO A 262 -11.17 15.11 -5.95
C PRO A 262 -12.14 13.97 -6.19
N LYS A 263 -13.04 14.15 -7.18
CA LYS A 263 -13.98 13.10 -7.57
C LYS A 263 -13.25 11.95 -8.24
N GLU A 264 -13.56 10.73 -7.81
CA GLU A 264 -13.12 9.48 -8.43
C GLU A 264 -14.32 8.63 -8.84
N PRO A 265 -14.24 7.89 -9.95
CA PRO A 265 -15.29 6.95 -10.29
C PRO A 265 -15.36 5.85 -9.22
N THR A 266 -16.58 5.43 -8.89
CA THR A 266 -16.83 4.36 -7.93
C THR A 266 -17.32 3.11 -8.64
N ALA A 267 -17.11 1.94 -8.03
CA ALA A 267 -17.63 0.69 -8.58
C ALA A 267 -19.16 0.74 -8.79
N GLY A 268 -19.90 1.38 -7.86
CA GLY A 268 -21.35 1.57 -7.99
C GLY A 268 -21.74 2.43 -9.19
N ASN A 269 -20.96 3.47 -9.52
CA ASN A 269 -21.20 4.29 -10.72
C ASN A 269 -21.07 3.45 -12.00
N SER A 270 -20.01 2.65 -12.10
CA SER A 270 -19.75 1.79 -13.27
C SER A 270 -20.83 0.71 -13.43
N ILE A 271 -21.25 0.07 -12.33
CA ILE A 271 -22.35 -0.91 -12.35
C ILE A 271 -23.66 -0.24 -12.79
N SER A 272 -23.96 0.97 -12.26
CA SER A 272 -25.16 1.72 -12.64
C SER A 272 -25.14 2.17 -14.11
N ALA A 273 -23.94 2.39 -14.68
CA ALA A 273 -23.73 2.68 -16.10
C ALA A 273 -23.87 1.44 -17.00
N GLY A 274 -24.09 0.25 -16.42
CA GLY A 274 -24.30 -1.01 -17.13
C GLY A 274 -23.02 -1.81 -17.42
N VAL A 275 -21.89 -1.46 -16.83
CA VAL A 275 -20.66 -2.23 -16.94
C VAL A 275 -20.88 -3.63 -16.35
N ASP A 276 -20.45 -4.67 -17.07
CA ASP A 276 -20.72 -6.06 -16.72
C ASP A 276 -19.84 -6.57 -15.57
N ILE A 277 -18.57 -6.14 -15.53
CA ILE A 277 -17.60 -6.48 -14.48
C ILE A 277 -16.78 -5.24 -14.14
N VAL A 278 -16.62 -4.98 -12.86
CA VAL A 278 -15.73 -3.94 -12.33
C VAL A 278 -14.68 -4.56 -11.44
N THR A 279 -13.41 -4.17 -11.64
CA THR A 279 -12.29 -4.58 -10.77
C THR A 279 -11.69 -3.37 -10.07
N PHE A 280 -11.27 -3.54 -8.79
CA PHE A 280 -10.67 -2.47 -8.01
C PHE A 280 -9.85 -2.98 -6.83
N SER A 281 -8.96 -2.10 -6.30
CA SER A 281 -8.04 -2.43 -5.21
C SER A 281 -8.66 -2.22 -3.84
N GLY A 282 -8.37 -3.12 -2.88
CA GLY A 282 -8.80 -2.98 -1.49
C GLY A 282 -7.90 -2.06 -0.65
N ASP A 283 -6.61 -1.98 -0.98
CA ASP A 283 -5.57 -1.33 -0.18
C ASP A 283 -5.20 0.10 -0.61
N LYS A 284 -6.10 0.73 -1.35
CA LYS A 284 -5.97 2.14 -1.77
C LYS A 284 -7.07 3.01 -1.13
N LEU A 285 -7.89 3.67 -1.93
CA LEU A 285 -8.94 4.58 -1.45
C LEU A 285 -10.02 3.87 -0.62
N LEU A 286 -10.23 2.57 -0.85
CA LEU A 286 -11.11 1.76 0.01
C LEU A 286 -10.61 1.70 1.46
N GLY A 287 -9.32 1.77 1.71
CA GLY A 287 -8.76 1.76 3.06
C GLY A 287 -8.74 0.40 3.74
N GLY A 288 -8.78 -0.67 2.98
CA GLY A 288 -8.74 -2.06 3.45
C GLY A 288 -7.36 -2.72 3.27
N PRO A 289 -7.29 -4.04 3.50
CA PRO A 289 -6.10 -4.83 3.22
C PRO A 289 -5.90 -4.98 1.71
N GLN A 290 -4.70 -5.45 1.30
CA GLN A 290 -4.46 -5.79 -0.08
C GLN A 290 -5.43 -6.87 -0.57
N ALA A 291 -6.25 -6.51 -1.54
CA ALA A 291 -7.21 -7.38 -2.21
C ALA A 291 -7.54 -6.84 -3.60
N GLY A 292 -7.97 -7.71 -4.50
CA GLY A 292 -8.63 -7.37 -5.75
C GLY A 292 -10.10 -7.74 -5.65
N LEU A 293 -10.96 -6.75 -5.77
CA LEU A 293 -12.39 -6.94 -5.70
C LEU A 293 -12.95 -7.00 -7.13
N ILE A 294 -13.84 -7.95 -7.39
CA ILE A 294 -14.48 -8.17 -8.68
C ILE A 294 -15.99 -8.22 -8.43
N VAL A 295 -16.71 -7.26 -8.98
CA VAL A 295 -18.16 -7.16 -8.82
C VAL A 295 -18.84 -7.07 -10.20
N GLY A 296 -20.07 -7.54 -10.33
CA GLY A 296 -20.79 -7.43 -11.59
C GLY A 296 -21.90 -8.44 -11.77
N LYS A 297 -22.17 -8.81 -13.05
CA LYS A 297 -23.22 -9.75 -13.42
C LYS A 297 -22.94 -11.15 -12.86
N LYS A 298 -23.93 -11.73 -12.21
CA LYS A 298 -23.82 -13.06 -11.57
C LYS A 298 -23.33 -14.14 -12.54
N SER A 299 -23.83 -14.16 -13.74
CA SER A 299 -23.46 -15.16 -14.75
C SER A 299 -21.97 -15.14 -15.13
N LEU A 300 -21.32 -13.96 -15.05
CA LEU A 300 -19.89 -13.79 -15.31
C LEU A 300 -19.05 -14.06 -14.05
N ILE A 301 -19.49 -13.60 -12.90
CA ILE A 301 -18.84 -13.86 -11.61
C ILE A 301 -18.81 -15.37 -11.32
N ASP A 302 -19.90 -16.09 -11.59
CA ASP A 302 -19.95 -17.56 -11.41
C ASP A 302 -18.94 -18.29 -12.30
N LYS A 303 -18.68 -17.80 -13.52
CA LYS A 303 -17.60 -18.33 -14.39
C LYS A 303 -16.22 -18.07 -13.78
N ILE A 304 -15.99 -16.85 -13.24
CA ILE A 304 -14.72 -16.48 -12.62
C ILE A 304 -14.48 -17.33 -11.35
N LYS A 305 -15.50 -17.55 -10.52
CA LYS A 305 -15.40 -18.40 -9.32
C LYS A 305 -15.05 -19.87 -9.67
N LYS A 306 -15.50 -20.36 -10.82
CA LYS A 306 -15.19 -21.72 -11.31
C LYS A 306 -13.81 -21.86 -11.97
N ASN A 307 -13.13 -20.76 -12.28
CA ASN A 307 -11.80 -20.80 -12.88
C ASN A 307 -10.79 -21.41 -11.89
N PRO A 308 -9.98 -22.41 -12.27
CA PRO A 308 -8.96 -23.01 -11.40
C PRO A 308 -7.97 -21.98 -10.81
N ILE A 309 -7.69 -20.89 -11.54
CA ILE A 309 -6.80 -19.80 -11.09
C ILE A 309 -7.37 -19.10 -9.85
N LYS A 310 -8.70 -19.12 -9.63
CA LYS A 310 -9.32 -18.57 -8.41
C LYS A 310 -8.73 -19.19 -7.14
N ARG A 311 -8.38 -20.49 -7.18
CA ARG A 311 -7.72 -21.17 -6.06
C ARG A 311 -6.30 -20.64 -5.81
N VAL A 312 -5.58 -20.27 -6.85
CA VAL A 312 -4.21 -19.72 -6.77
C VAL A 312 -4.21 -18.31 -6.17
N THR A 313 -5.26 -17.53 -6.48
CA THR A 313 -5.37 -16.11 -6.12
C THR A 313 -6.28 -15.83 -4.93
N ARG A 314 -6.73 -16.85 -4.21
CA ARG A 314 -7.68 -16.69 -3.09
C ARG A 314 -7.05 -16.01 -1.88
N LEU A 315 -7.87 -15.27 -1.14
CA LEU A 315 -7.48 -14.65 0.13
C LEU A 315 -7.38 -15.66 1.27
N ASP A 316 -6.54 -15.34 2.26
CA ASP A 316 -6.48 -16.00 3.55
C ASP A 316 -7.56 -15.47 4.53
N LYS A 317 -7.70 -16.12 5.69
CA LYS A 317 -8.72 -15.78 6.68
C LYS A 317 -8.52 -14.39 7.32
N MET A 318 -7.29 -13.95 7.50
CA MET A 318 -6.98 -12.66 8.13
C MET A 318 -7.34 -11.51 7.20
N THR A 319 -6.99 -11.63 5.93
CA THR A 319 -7.35 -10.65 4.90
C THR A 319 -8.87 -10.57 4.70
N ILE A 320 -9.58 -11.70 4.72
CA ILE A 320 -11.05 -11.73 4.63
C ILE A 320 -11.69 -11.02 5.83
N ALA A 321 -11.24 -11.33 7.05
CA ALA A 321 -11.78 -10.70 8.26
C ALA A 321 -11.56 -9.17 8.25
N ALA A 322 -10.35 -8.74 7.89
CA ALA A 322 -10.03 -7.31 7.77
C ALA A 322 -10.90 -6.63 6.71
N LEU A 323 -10.98 -7.21 5.50
CA LEU A 323 -11.73 -6.63 4.39
C LEU A 323 -13.22 -6.55 4.71
N SER A 324 -13.81 -7.61 5.25
CA SER A 324 -15.22 -7.63 5.67
C SER A 324 -15.53 -6.53 6.69
N SER A 325 -14.65 -6.34 7.70
CA SER A 325 -14.82 -5.31 8.72
C SER A 325 -14.71 -3.90 8.14
N VAL A 326 -13.79 -3.67 7.18
CA VAL A 326 -13.67 -2.38 6.49
C VAL A 326 -14.91 -2.10 5.65
N LEU A 327 -15.40 -3.08 4.88
CA LEU A 327 -16.59 -2.92 4.04
C LEU A 327 -17.83 -2.56 4.89
N GLN A 328 -17.94 -3.10 6.12
CA GLN A 328 -19.04 -2.74 7.04
C GLN A 328 -19.05 -1.27 7.43
N LEU A 329 -17.88 -0.59 7.47
CA LEU A 329 -17.82 0.84 7.76
C LEU A 329 -18.53 1.69 6.71
N TYR A 330 -18.56 1.22 5.46
CA TYR A 330 -19.21 1.92 4.35
C TYR A 330 -20.75 1.90 4.41
N LEU A 331 -21.34 1.07 5.31
CA LEU A 331 -22.78 1.09 5.56
C LEU A 331 -23.24 2.36 6.31
N ASP A 332 -22.28 3.08 6.94
CA ASP A 332 -22.53 4.36 7.61
C ASP A 332 -21.59 5.46 7.01
N PRO A 333 -21.93 6.01 5.84
CA PRO A 333 -21.08 6.96 5.14
C PRO A 333 -20.80 8.24 5.91
N GLU A 334 -21.69 8.66 6.82
CA GLU A 334 -21.51 9.90 7.60
C GLU A 334 -20.38 9.78 8.63
N LYS A 335 -20.15 8.57 9.16
CA LYS A 335 -19.07 8.32 10.12
C LYS A 335 -17.77 7.84 9.46
N LEU A 336 -17.78 7.61 8.14
CA LEU A 336 -16.68 7.00 7.42
C LEU A 336 -15.38 7.80 7.56
N GLN A 337 -15.45 9.15 7.47
CA GLN A 337 -14.29 10.03 7.62
C GLN A 337 -13.55 9.83 8.95
N LYS A 338 -14.26 9.55 10.04
CA LYS A 338 -13.67 9.34 11.37
C LYS A 338 -13.18 7.92 11.59
N LYS A 339 -13.79 6.95 10.87
CA LYS A 339 -13.54 5.51 11.08
C LYS A 339 -12.46 4.93 10.18
N LEU A 340 -12.21 5.56 9.01
CA LEU A 340 -11.15 5.14 8.09
C LEU A 340 -9.91 6.03 8.28
N PRO A 341 -8.78 5.49 8.77
CA PRO A 341 -7.57 6.27 9.05
C PRO A 341 -7.10 7.06 7.83
N ASN A 342 -7.06 6.43 6.65
CA ASN A 342 -6.62 7.11 5.44
C ASN A 342 -7.52 8.29 5.04
N LEU A 343 -8.83 8.14 5.19
CA LEU A 343 -9.78 9.21 4.87
C LEU A 343 -9.65 10.35 5.89
N ALA A 344 -9.46 10.04 7.17
CA ALA A 344 -9.17 11.03 8.20
C ALA A 344 -7.91 11.84 7.89
N LEU A 345 -6.81 11.15 7.52
CA LEU A 345 -5.56 11.80 7.11
C LEU A 345 -5.72 12.66 5.85
N LEU A 346 -6.42 12.16 4.84
CA LEU A 346 -6.65 12.88 3.59
C LEU A 346 -7.47 14.16 3.79
N THR A 347 -8.43 14.12 4.71
CA THR A 347 -9.36 15.23 5.00
C THR A 347 -8.88 16.16 6.10
N ARG A 348 -7.76 15.86 6.78
CA ARG A 348 -7.15 16.74 7.79
C ARG A 348 -6.88 18.11 7.18
N SER A 349 -7.43 19.16 7.78
CA SER A 349 -7.30 20.54 7.28
C SER A 349 -5.87 21.08 7.42
N LYS A 350 -5.47 21.99 6.53
CA LYS A 350 -4.18 22.68 6.64
C LYS A 350 -4.07 23.43 7.97
N ALA A 351 -5.17 23.96 8.50
CA ALA A 351 -5.21 24.69 9.77
C ALA A 351 -4.89 23.76 10.96
N GLU A 352 -5.46 22.55 10.99
CA GLU A 352 -5.13 21.55 12.01
C GLU A 352 -3.67 21.12 11.92
N ILE A 353 -3.16 20.87 10.71
CA ILE A 353 -1.76 20.50 10.51
C ILE A 353 -0.84 21.66 10.94
N SER A 354 -1.20 22.92 10.66
CA SER A 354 -0.42 24.08 11.09
C SER A 354 -0.31 24.16 12.62
N LYS A 355 -1.44 24.07 13.34
CA LYS A 355 -1.45 24.05 14.80
C LYS A 355 -0.56 22.93 15.37
N HIS A 356 -0.60 21.77 14.74
CA HIS A 356 0.21 20.62 15.12
C HIS A 356 1.71 20.89 14.91
N VAL A 357 2.11 21.44 13.74
CA VAL A 357 3.49 21.85 13.47
C VAL A 357 3.96 22.90 14.49
N ASP A 358 3.14 23.93 14.75
CA ASP A 358 3.46 25.02 15.66
C ASP A 358 3.69 24.53 17.11
N SER A 359 2.95 23.50 17.54
CA SER A 359 3.11 22.89 18.88
C SER A 359 4.41 22.09 19.02
N LEU A 360 4.91 21.50 17.94
CA LEU A 360 6.12 20.68 17.94
C LEU A 360 7.40 21.47 17.65
N LEU A 361 7.28 22.60 16.93
CA LEU A 361 8.42 23.39 16.47
C LEU A 361 9.41 23.79 17.57
N PRO A 362 8.99 24.23 18.78
CA PRO A 362 9.94 24.55 19.86
C PRO A 362 10.79 23.36 20.30
N LYS A 363 10.16 22.18 20.42
CA LYS A 363 10.84 20.92 20.79
C LYS A 363 11.84 20.51 19.72
N LEU A 364 11.44 20.59 18.45
CA LEU A 364 12.30 20.25 17.31
C LEU A 364 13.48 21.22 17.17
N ASN A 365 13.26 22.52 17.39
CA ASN A 365 14.36 23.49 17.42
C ASN A 365 15.40 23.15 18.48
N ASN A 366 14.99 22.72 19.67
CA ASN A 366 15.91 22.33 20.74
C ASN A 366 16.71 21.06 20.40
N ILE A 367 16.13 20.17 19.57
CA ILE A 367 16.79 18.94 19.13
C ILE A 367 17.81 19.19 18.03
N PHE A 368 17.48 20.05 17.06
CA PHE A 368 18.26 20.19 15.83
C PHE A 368 19.25 21.36 15.82
N LYS A 369 19.05 22.41 16.65
CA LYS A 369 20.03 23.50 16.77
C LYS A 369 21.24 23.07 17.61
N PRO A 370 22.45 23.54 17.28
CA PRO A 370 22.77 24.58 16.28
C PRO A 370 23.07 24.06 14.87
N GLU A 371 23.04 22.77 14.60
CA GLU A 371 23.54 22.17 13.34
C GLU A 371 22.62 22.41 12.14
N PHE A 372 21.31 22.50 12.39
CA PHE A 372 20.29 22.63 11.36
C PHE A 372 19.35 23.79 11.64
N ASP A 373 18.89 24.43 10.57
CA ASP A 373 17.84 25.44 10.60
C ASP A 373 16.52 24.80 10.20
N LEU A 374 15.48 25.05 11.00
CA LEU A 374 14.12 24.59 10.77
C LEU A 374 13.28 25.75 10.26
N GLU A 375 12.62 25.53 9.12
CA GLU A 375 11.69 26.49 8.52
C GLU A 375 10.30 25.82 8.40
N VAL A 376 9.27 26.45 8.95
CA VAL A 376 7.88 26.04 8.72
C VAL A 376 7.47 26.44 7.31
N ILE A 377 7.05 25.50 6.51
CA ILE A 377 6.70 25.72 5.11
C ILE A 377 5.28 25.28 4.78
N ASP A 378 4.68 26.01 3.85
CA ASP A 378 3.52 25.50 3.13
C ASP A 378 3.98 24.43 2.14
N CYS A 379 3.34 23.30 2.15
CA CYS A 379 3.62 22.21 1.23
C CYS A 379 2.34 21.58 0.68
N LYS A 380 2.52 20.62 -0.19
CA LYS A 380 1.41 19.88 -0.79
C LYS A 380 1.63 18.40 -0.55
N SER A 381 0.63 17.77 0.06
CA SER A 381 0.57 16.31 0.18
C SER A 381 -0.07 15.69 -1.05
N GLN A 382 0.20 14.42 -1.28
CA GLN A 382 -0.40 13.62 -2.36
C GLN A 382 -1.35 12.59 -1.76
N VAL A 383 -2.43 12.28 -2.47
CA VAL A 383 -3.36 11.22 -2.07
C VAL A 383 -2.64 9.88 -2.08
N GLY A 384 -1.99 9.54 -3.20
CA GLY A 384 -1.21 8.31 -3.33
C GLY A 384 -0.41 8.28 -4.62
N SER A 385 0.67 7.50 -4.67
CA SER A 385 1.46 7.30 -5.88
C SER A 385 0.78 6.38 -6.91
N GLY A 386 -0.15 5.55 -6.47
CA GLY A 386 -0.96 4.66 -7.31
C GLY A 386 -2.45 5.02 -7.39
N ALA A 387 -2.84 6.17 -6.81
CA ALA A 387 -4.18 6.71 -6.87
C ALA A 387 -4.08 8.23 -6.74
N LEU A 388 -4.59 8.98 -7.74
CA LEU A 388 -4.60 10.44 -7.77
C LEU A 388 -3.21 11.11 -7.55
N PRO A 389 -2.13 10.71 -8.25
CA PRO A 389 -0.79 11.23 -7.99
C PRO A 389 -0.63 12.71 -8.36
N ILE A 390 -1.51 13.24 -9.23
CA ILE A 390 -1.50 14.63 -9.70
C ILE A 390 -2.26 15.54 -8.74
N ASN A 391 -3.19 14.99 -7.97
CA ASN A 391 -4.00 15.75 -7.05
C ASN A 391 -3.23 15.98 -5.75
N SER A 392 -2.94 17.25 -5.50
CA SER A 392 -2.24 17.70 -4.31
C SER A 392 -3.18 18.36 -3.32
N ILE A 393 -3.06 18.01 -2.05
CA ILE A 393 -3.85 18.55 -0.95
C ILE A 393 -2.99 19.57 -0.18
N PRO A 394 -3.49 20.78 0.12
CA PRO A 394 -2.74 21.75 0.92
C PRO A 394 -2.31 21.17 2.26
N SER A 395 -1.04 21.31 2.61
CA SER A 395 -0.45 20.80 3.85
C SER A 395 0.53 21.79 4.46
N LYS A 396 1.06 21.44 5.63
CA LYS A 396 2.08 22.18 6.36
C LYS A 396 3.18 21.21 6.76
N GLY A 397 4.41 21.69 6.77
CA GLY A 397 5.54 20.84 7.14
C GLY A 397 6.73 21.65 7.62
N ILE A 398 7.81 20.95 7.95
CA ILE A 398 9.07 21.55 8.36
C ILE A 398 10.13 21.20 7.32
N ALA A 399 10.83 22.20 6.82
CA ALA A 399 12.02 22.06 6.02
C ALA A 399 13.26 22.16 6.92
N ILE A 400 14.07 21.13 6.93
CA ILE A 400 15.34 21.10 7.63
C ILE A 400 16.44 21.45 6.63
N LYS A 401 17.19 22.50 6.94
CA LYS A 401 18.31 23.03 6.14
C LYS A 401 19.61 22.82 6.88
N SER A 402 20.69 22.63 6.15
CA SER A 402 22.05 22.67 6.69
C SER A 402 22.91 23.61 5.87
N LYS A 403 23.97 24.14 6.49
CA LYS A 403 24.99 24.91 5.80
C LYS A 403 25.82 24.06 4.83
N ASN A 404 25.82 22.74 5.01
CA ASN A 404 26.53 21.77 4.19
C ASN A 404 25.54 20.73 3.63
N SER A 405 25.38 20.63 2.30
CA SER A 405 24.46 19.72 1.64
C SER A 405 24.73 18.23 1.94
N SER A 406 25.97 17.85 2.23
CA SER A 406 26.32 16.49 2.63
C SER A 406 25.67 16.09 3.96
N SER A 407 25.45 17.03 4.88
CA SER A 407 24.82 16.74 6.17
C SER A 407 23.32 16.45 6.05
N ILE A 408 22.60 16.98 5.06
CA ILE A 408 21.17 16.62 4.83
C ILE A 408 21.03 15.15 4.40
N ARG A 409 21.92 14.65 3.55
CA ARG A 409 21.92 13.22 3.17
C ARG A 409 22.26 12.32 4.34
N GLN A 410 23.20 12.72 5.18
CA GLN A 410 23.58 12.00 6.40
C GLN A 410 22.42 12.01 7.42
N LEU A 411 21.76 13.15 7.61
CA LEU A 411 20.59 13.28 8.46
C LEU A 411 19.46 12.35 7.98
N ASN A 412 19.17 12.35 6.67
CA ASN A 412 18.16 11.47 6.10
C ASN A 412 18.53 9.97 6.23
N LYS A 413 19.82 9.63 6.15
CA LYS A 413 20.32 8.27 6.42
C LYS A 413 20.11 7.90 7.90
N LEU A 414 20.43 8.83 8.81
CA LEU A 414 20.24 8.64 10.24
C LEU A 414 18.76 8.48 10.61
N PHE A 415 17.85 9.28 10.02
CA PHE A 415 16.41 9.12 10.22
C PHE A 415 15.90 7.74 9.84
N ARG A 416 16.43 7.16 8.75
CA ARG A 416 16.07 5.80 8.31
C ARG A 416 16.67 4.69 9.18
N SER A 417 17.71 4.99 9.97
CA SER A 417 18.36 4.02 10.88
C SER A 417 17.83 4.07 12.31
N LEU A 418 16.86 4.93 12.60
CA LEU A 418 16.22 5.00 13.92
C LEU A 418 15.45 3.68 14.21
N ARG A 419 15.19 3.42 15.48
CA ARG A 419 14.43 2.24 15.92
C ARG A 419 13.07 2.18 15.21
N VAL A 420 12.33 3.29 15.18
CA VAL A 420 11.20 3.51 14.30
C VAL A 420 11.64 4.54 13.25
N PRO A 421 11.95 4.12 12.01
CA PRO A 421 12.46 5.01 10.99
C PRO A 421 11.52 6.17 10.67
N VAL A 422 12.08 7.36 10.48
CA VAL A 422 11.34 8.55 10.04
C VAL A 422 11.63 8.78 8.56
N ILE A 423 10.60 8.83 7.74
CA ILE A 423 10.71 8.94 6.29
C ILE A 423 10.19 10.29 5.82
N GLY A 424 11.11 11.19 5.45
CA GLY A 424 10.82 12.45 4.77
C GLY A 424 11.16 12.43 3.29
N ARG A 425 11.10 13.60 2.63
CA ARG A 425 11.54 13.75 1.23
C ARG A 425 12.61 14.82 1.10
N ILE A 426 13.62 14.57 0.26
CA ILE A 426 14.64 15.57 -0.05
C ILE A 426 14.19 16.36 -1.29
N THR A 427 14.17 17.68 -1.16
CA THR A 427 13.84 18.60 -2.26
C THR A 427 14.73 19.83 -2.16
N LYS A 428 15.48 20.15 -3.22
CA LYS A 428 16.38 21.33 -3.28
C LYS A 428 17.32 21.40 -2.06
N ASP A 429 18.02 20.31 -1.77
CA ASP A 429 18.95 20.17 -0.63
C ASP A 429 18.36 20.47 0.75
N ARG A 430 17.06 20.25 0.91
CA ARG A 430 16.33 20.32 2.18
C ARG A 430 15.62 19.00 2.45
N LEU A 431 15.63 18.56 3.69
CA LEU A 431 14.78 17.46 4.14
C LEU A 431 13.42 18.03 4.55
N ILE A 432 12.39 17.65 3.83
CA ILE A 432 11.02 18.07 4.07
C ILE A 432 10.31 16.99 4.87
N LEU A 433 9.74 17.38 5.99
CA LEU A 433 8.84 16.59 6.82
C LEU A 433 7.44 17.18 6.69
N ASP A 434 6.53 16.44 6.05
CA ASP A 434 5.12 16.83 5.88
C ASP A 434 4.29 16.19 6.99
N PHE A 435 3.64 17.01 7.81
CA PHE A 435 3.00 16.57 9.05
C PHE A 435 1.58 16.01 8.86
N ARG A 436 1.09 15.91 7.65
CA ARG A 436 -0.26 15.34 7.39
C ARG A 436 -0.46 13.95 7.98
N CYS A 437 0.57 13.09 7.90
CA CYS A 437 0.49 11.70 8.34
C CYS A 437 1.09 11.46 9.74
N LEU A 438 1.51 12.51 10.46
CA LEU A 438 1.95 12.34 11.84
C LEU A 438 0.73 12.23 12.76
N GLU A 439 0.63 11.11 13.49
CA GLU A 439 -0.44 10.82 14.44
C GLU A 439 0.08 10.66 15.87
N ASP A 440 1.31 10.17 16.03
CA ASP A 440 1.93 9.93 17.35
C ASP A 440 3.18 10.81 17.53
N ASP A 441 2.98 11.90 18.27
CA ASP A 441 4.02 12.88 18.58
C ASP A 441 5.05 12.33 19.55
N GLU A 442 4.63 11.48 20.50
CA GLU A 442 5.51 10.95 21.55
C GLU A 442 6.51 9.98 20.92
N VAL A 443 6.02 9.04 20.13
CA VAL A 443 6.88 8.12 19.38
C VAL A 443 7.83 8.87 18.46
N PHE A 444 7.35 9.90 17.74
CA PHE A 444 8.20 10.71 16.86
C PHE A 444 9.32 11.42 17.63
N LEU A 445 8.99 12.11 18.73
CA LEU A 445 9.97 12.83 19.54
C LEU A 445 10.96 11.89 20.25
N GLU A 446 10.50 10.72 20.71
CA GLU A 446 11.37 9.70 21.29
C GLU A 446 12.47 9.29 20.31
N GLN A 447 12.12 9.02 19.04
CA GLN A 447 13.12 8.67 18.02
C GLN A 447 14.16 9.76 17.82
N LEU A 448 13.78 11.03 17.99
CA LEU A 448 14.69 12.15 17.79
C LEU A 448 15.58 12.44 19.01
N SER A 449 15.31 11.86 20.17
CA SER A 449 16.11 12.04 21.40
C SER A 449 17.58 11.63 21.24
N ILE A 450 17.88 10.72 20.31
CA ILE A 450 19.25 10.31 19.97
C ILE A 450 20.15 11.47 19.51
N PHE A 451 19.55 12.55 18.96
CA PHE A 451 20.29 13.74 18.55
C PHE A 451 20.73 14.57 19.75
N GLN A 452 19.95 14.56 20.84
CA GLN A 452 20.30 15.26 22.09
C GLN A 452 21.44 14.55 22.84
N ALA A 453 21.48 13.22 22.77
CA ALA A 453 22.53 12.44 23.42
C ALA A 453 23.91 12.61 22.78
N LYS A 454 23.98 12.98 21.49
CA LYS A 454 25.26 13.25 20.79
C LYS A 454 25.78 14.67 20.98
N GLN A 455 25.01 15.56 21.59
CA GLN A 455 25.40 16.94 21.88
C GLN A 455 25.93 17.12 23.32
N LYS A 456 25.82 16.09 24.17
CA LYS A 456 26.45 15.98 25.49
C LYS A 456 27.72 15.17 25.40
#